data_c421c90f57b7b3ff800ca8b6667124ed
#
_entry.id   c421c90f57b7b3ff800ca8b6667124ed
#
_cell.length_a   1.000
_cell.length_b   1.000
_cell.length_c   1.000
_cell.angle_alpha   90.00
_cell.angle_beta   90.00
_cell.angle_gamma   90.00
#
_symmetry.space_group_name_H-M   'P 1'
#
loop_
_entity.id
_entity.type
_entity.pdbx_description
1 polymer ?
#
loop_
_entity_poly.entity_id
_entity_poly.type
_entity_poly.pdbx_seq_one_letter_code
_entity_poly.pdbx_strand_id
1 'polypeptide(L)'
;MNPTPTLAPDAAMVLGIAATAIPFARTPEDEVERWLRILRLHGEVGAALQALGVSEDSLRASREEVDGERFEDATNPEHRDVIALVTDAAMRIATERGVAGVGTIDVLMAVMQVYGTIFERALRAHGTDADEVLERLAA
;
A
#
# COMPACT_ATOMS: atom_id res chain seq x y z
N MET A 1 16.08 -25.96 4.58
CA MET A 1 16.23 -24.59 4.13
C MET A 1 15.01 -24.14 3.35
N ASN A 2 14.40 -23.08 3.78
CA ASN A 2 13.21 -22.60 3.11
C ASN A 2 13.59 -21.70 1.96
N PRO A 3 12.98 -21.89 0.82
CA PRO A 3 13.28 -21.00 -0.29
C PRO A 3 12.77 -19.60 0.02
N THR A 4 13.45 -18.63 -0.53
CA THR A 4 12.99 -17.25 -0.41
C THR A 4 11.75 -17.09 -1.26
N PRO A 5 10.69 -16.48 -0.73
CA PRO A 5 9.49 -16.26 -1.54
C PRO A 5 9.80 -15.33 -2.71
N THR A 6 9.09 -15.53 -3.80
CA THR A 6 9.23 -14.66 -4.96
C THR A 6 7.98 -13.80 -5.09
N LEU A 7 8.12 -12.68 -5.77
CA LEU A 7 6.97 -11.80 -5.95
C LEU A 7 6.00 -12.41 -6.96
N ALA A 8 4.75 -12.51 -6.55
CA ALA A 8 3.70 -12.85 -7.50
C ALA A 8 3.53 -11.68 -8.47
N PRO A 9 2.98 -11.93 -9.66
CA PRO A 9 2.86 -10.86 -10.66
C PRO A 9 2.10 -9.63 -10.14
N ASP A 10 1.02 -9.84 -9.38
CA ASP A 10 0.26 -8.71 -8.85
C ASP A 10 1.08 -7.89 -7.88
N ALA A 11 1.80 -8.55 -6.98
CA ALA A 11 2.62 -7.84 -6.02
C ALA A 11 3.76 -7.11 -6.72
N ALA A 12 4.36 -7.76 -7.73
CA ALA A 12 5.44 -7.12 -8.47
C ALA A 12 4.95 -5.86 -9.16
N MET A 13 3.73 -5.92 -9.71
CA MET A 13 3.16 -4.76 -10.37
C MET A 13 2.92 -3.63 -9.37
N VAL A 14 2.34 -3.95 -8.21
CA VAL A 14 2.07 -2.96 -7.19
C VAL A 14 3.37 -2.28 -6.75
N LEU A 15 4.39 -3.08 -6.46
CA LEU A 15 5.66 -2.51 -5.99
C LEU A 15 6.34 -1.70 -7.08
N GLY A 16 6.25 -2.14 -8.33
CA GLY A 16 6.84 -1.40 -9.44
C GLY A 16 6.18 -0.05 -9.63
N ILE A 17 4.85 0.00 -9.59
CA ILE A 17 4.14 1.26 -9.72
C ILE A 17 4.46 2.16 -8.52
N ALA A 18 4.48 1.57 -7.32
CA ALA A 18 4.77 2.33 -6.12
C ALA A 18 6.14 2.97 -6.20
N ALA A 19 7.11 2.28 -6.78
CA ALA A 19 8.46 2.81 -6.88
C ALA A 19 8.49 4.10 -7.70
N THR A 20 7.52 4.31 -8.57
CA THR A 20 7.47 5.54 -9.36
C THR A 20 6.53 6.59 -8.79
N ALA A 21 5.69 6.21 -7.84
CA ALA A 21 4.68 7.14 -7.31
C ALA A 21 4.96 7.59 -5.89
N ILE A 22 5.40 6.68 -5.03
CA ILE A 22 5.56 6.99 -3.63
C ILE A 22 6.65 8.02 -3.35
N PRO A 23 7.81 7.98 -4.04
CA PRO A 23 8.86 8.96 -3.73
C PRO A 23 8.46 10.40 -3.99
N PHE A 24 7.41 10.62 -4.78
CA PHE A 24 6.96 11.98 -5.06
C PHE A 24 5.89 12.46 -4.11
N ALA A 25 5.48 11.62 -3.16
CA ALA A 25 4.52 12.05 -2.16
C ALA A 25 5.18 13.00 -1.19
N ARG A 26 4.40 13.95 -0.69
CA ARG A 26 4.96 14.99 0.16
C ARG A 26 4.85 14.69 1.63
N THR A 27 3.87 13.89 2.01
CA THR A 27 3.61 13.58 3.42
C THR A 27 3.35 12.10 3.53
N PRO A 28 3.50 11.54 4.73
CA PRO A 28 3.12 10.14 4.91
C PRO A 28 1.66 9.87 4.58
N GLU A 29 0.78 10.84 4.83
CA GLU A 29 -0.62 10.68 4.48
C GLU A 29 -0.79 10.57 2.97
N ASP A 30 -0.07 11.38 2.21
CA ASP A 30 -0.12 11.29 0.77
C ASP A 30 0.45 9.95 0.28
N GLU A 31 1.51 9.48 0.93
CA GLU A 31 2.07 8.18 0.56
C GLU A 31 1.01 7.10 0.71
N VAL A 32 0.30 7.11 1.84
CA VAL A 32 -0.72 6.09 2.09
C VAL A 32 -1.83 6.17 1.05
N GLU A 33 -2.26 7.38 0.69
CA GLU A 33 -3.30 7.50 -0.32
C GLU A 33 -2.84 6.95 -1.66
N ARG A 34 -1.57 7.14 -1.99
CA ARG A 34 -1.04 6.59 -3.22
C ARG A 34 -0.98 5.07 -3.17
N TRP A 35 -0.57 4.51 -2.02
CA TRP A 35 -0.58 3.07 -1.86
C TRP A 35 -2.00 2.51 -2.03
N LEU A 36 -2.99 3.18 -1.43
CA LEU A 36 -4.36 2.71 -1.56
C LEU A 36 -4.83 2.74 -3.00
N ARG A 37 -4.48 3.81 -3.73
CA ARG A 37 -4.88 3.88 -5.13
C ARG A 37 -4.27 2.75 -5.93
N ILE A 38 -2.99 2.44 -5.67
CA ILE A 38 -2.33 1.39 -6.40
C ILE A 38 -2.91 0.03 -6.03
N LEU A 39 -3.03 -0.23 -4.72
CA LEU A 39 -3.54 -1.51 -4.26
C LEU A 39 -4.96 -1.76 -4.73
N ARG A 40 -5.76 -0.70 -4.82
CA ARG A 40 -7.16 -0.84 -5.22
C ARG A 40 -7.33 -1.46 -6.60
N LEU A 41 -6.32 -1.37 -7.43
CA LEU A 41 -6.43 -1.83 -8.80
C LEU A 41 -5.83 -3.22 -9.04
N HIS A 42 -5.36 -3.88 -7.99
CA HIS A 42 -4.61 -5.13 -8.19
C HIS A 42 -5.02 -6.22 -7.22
N GLY A 43 -5.23 -7.39 -7.75
CA GLY A 43 -5.33 -8.62 -6.96
C GLY A 43 -6.51 -8.68 -6.01
N GLU A 44 -6.40 -9.56 -5.06
CA GLU A 44 -7.46 -9.76 -4.08
C GLU A 44 -7.68 -8.52 -3.23
N VAL A 45 -6.59 -7.83 -2.90
CA VAL A 45 -6.69 -6.62 -2.11
C VAL A 45 -7.49 -5.57 -2.87
N GLY A 46 -7.25 -5.45 -4.17
CA GLY A 46 -8.00 -4.49 -4.97
C GLY A 46 -9.49 -4.77 -4.93
N ALA A 47 -9.87 -6.03 -5.09
CA ALA A 47 -11.27 -6.39 -5.06
C ALA A 47 -11.88 -6.08 -3.69
N ALA A 48 -11.16 -6.37 -2.62
CA ALA A 48 -11.66 -6.12 -1.27
C ALA A 48 -11.84 -4.61 -1.02
N LEU A 49 -10.86 -3.82 -1.40
CA LEU A 49 -10.96 -2.38 -1.19
C LEU A 49 -12.13 -1.78 -1.96
N GLN A 50 -12.33 -2.20 -3.19
CA GLN A 50 -13.45 -1.71 -3.97
C GLN A 50 -14.78 -2.12 -3.36
N ALA A 51 -14.86 -3.35 -2.86
CA ALA A 51 -16.08 -3.83 -2.25
C ALA A 51 -16.42 -3.06 -0.97
N LEU A 52 -15.39 -2.54 -0.30
CA LEU A 52 -15.61 -1.80 0.94
C LEU A 52 -15.76 -0.30 0.72
N GLY A 53 -15.81 0.12 -0.53
CA GLY A 53 -16.12 1.51 -0.83
C GLY A 53 -14.94 2.44 -1.02
N VAL A 54 -13.73 1.92 -1.07
CA VAL A 54 -12.58 2.76 -1.37
C VAL A 54 -12.59 3.00 -2.87
N SER A 55 -13.03 4.18 -3.27
CA SER A 55 -13.27 4.44 -4.67
C SER A 55 -12.20 5.35 -5.26
N GLU A 56 -12.11 5.31 -6.58
CA GLU A 56 -11.17 6.17 -7.27
C GLU A 56 -11.49 7.64 -7.06
N ASP A 57 -12.78 7.94 -6.97
CA ASP A 57 -13.17 9.34 -6.81
C ASP A 57 -12.68 9.93 -5.50
N SER A 58 -12.82 9.19 -4.40
CA SER A 58 -12.36 9.73 -3.13
C SER A 58 -10.85 9.83 -3.09
N LEU A 59 -10.14 8.87 -3.71
CA LEU A 59 -8.69 8.97 -3.77
C LEU A 59 -8.25 10.14 -4.63
N ARG A 60 -8.99 10.40 -5.70
CA ARG A 60 -8.65 11.51 -6.57
C ARG A 60 -8.84 12.85 -5.85
N ALA A 61 -9.88 12.96 -5.06
CA ALA A 61 -10.12 14.19 -4.32
C ALA A 61 -8.96 14.49 -3.37
N SER A 62 -8.52 13.47 -2.65
CA SER A 62 -7.38 13.66 -1.76
C SER A 62 -6.15 14.10 -2.52
N ARG A 63 -5.94 13.50 -3.68
CA ARG A 63 -4.78 13.84 -4.47
C ARG A 63 -4.82 15.29 -4.94
N GLU A 64 -5.99 15.77 -5.30
CA GLU A 64 -6.12 17.13 -5.76
C GLU A 64 -5.76 18.13 -4.69
N GLU A 65 -6.14 17.85 -3.47
CA GLU A 65 -5.78 18.73 -2.37
C GLU A 65 -4.28 18.82 -2.22
N VAL A 66 -3.60 17.69 -2.32
CA VAL A 66 -2.17 17.67 -2.17
C VAL A 66 -1.48 18.35 -3.35
N ASP A 67 -2.03 18.13 -4.55
CA ASP A 67 -1.42 18.67 -5.74
C ASP A 67 -1.39 20.19 -5.74
N GLY A 68 -2.23 20.83 -4.98
CA GLY A 68 -2.23 22.27 -4.92
C GLY A 68 -0.98 22.84 -4.32
N GLU A 69 -0.20 22.05 -3.62
CA GLU A 69 0.98 22.55 -3.01
C GLU A 69 2.18 22.26 -3.81
N ARG A 70 2.98 23.25 -3.99
CA ARG A 70 4.17 23.05 -4.73
C ARG A 70 5.21 22.52 -3.83
N PHE A 71 6.18 21.91 -4.34
CA PHE A 71 7.26 21.50 -3.55
C PHE A 71 8.49 21.44 -4.32
N GLU A 72 9.52 21.73 -3.68
CA GLU A 72 10.77 21.78 -4.22
C GLU A 72 11.44 20.48 -4.03
N ASP A 73 11.10 19.77 -3.01
CA ASP A 73 11.78 18.58 -2.74
C ASP A 73 10.96 17.42 -3.02
N ALA A 74 10.79 17.05 -4.23
CA ALA A 74 10.05 15.89 -4.57
C ALA A 74 10.63 14.68 -3.88
N THR A 75 11.92 14.67 -3.68
CA THR A 75 12.51 13.58 -2.94
C THR A 75 13.08 14.12 -1.68
N ASN A 76 12.75 13.53 -0.59
CA ASN A 76 13.28 13.91 0.69
C ASN A 76 14.40 12.95 1.01
N PRO A 77 15.62 13.43 1.13
CA PRO A 77 16.72 12.51 1.37
C PRO A 77 16.62 11.75 2.66
N GLU A 78 15.82 12.24 3.59
CA GLU A 78 15.63 11.54 4.81
C GLU A 78 14.61 10.49 4.73
N HIS A 79 13.83 10.50 3.66
CA HIS A 79 12.87 9.45 3.49
C HIS A 79 13.64 8.23 3.14
N ARG A 80 13.64 7.26 3.97
CA ARG A 80 14.21 6.06 3.65
C ARG A 80 13.57 5.53 2.44
N ASP A 81 14.15 4.56 1.81
CA ASP A 81 13.55 3.88 0.69
C ASP A 81 12.39 3.08 1.22
N VAL A 82 11.25 3.69 1.25
CA VAL A 82 10.06 3.07 1.78
C VAL A 82 9.64 1.87 0.95
N ILE A 83 9.97 1.88 -0.35
CA ILE A 83 9.67 0.72 -1.18
C ILE A 83 10.47 -0.48 -0.69
N ALA A 84 11.73 -0.28 -0.35
CA ALA A 84 12.53 -1.37 0.19
C ALA A 84 12.00 -1.84 1.52
N LEU A 85 11.56 -0.92 2.38
CA LEU A 85 10.99 -1.30 3.66
C LEU A 85 9.74 -2.14 3.50
N VAL A 86 8.86 -1.72 2.59
CA VAL A 86 7.63 -2.47 2.35
C VAL A 86 7.95 -3.81 1.71
N THR A 87 8.86 -3.83 0.77
CA THR A 87 9.23 -5.08 0.11
C THR A 87 9.81 -6.08 1.10
N ASP A 88 10.72 -5.62 1.95
CA ASP A 88 11.32 -6.52 2.94
C ASP A 88 10.27 -7.03 3.93
N ALA A 89 9.36 -6.16 4.35
CA ALA A 89 8.31 -6.57 5.26
C ALA A 89 7.38 -7.58 4.59
N ALA A 90 7.04 -7.35 3.32
CA ALA A 90 6.16 -8.27 2.61
C ALA A 90 6.80 -9.64 2.45
N MET A 91 8.10 -9.67 2.16
CA MET A 91 8.81 -10.95 2.06
C MET A 91 8.80 -11.68 3.38
N ARG A 92 9.01 -10.94 4.47
CA ARG A 92 9.01 -11.55 5.80
C ARG A 92 7.64 -12.09 6.16
N ILE A 93 6.59 -11.33 5.84
CA ILE A 93 5.24 -11.76 6.12
C ILE A 93 4.91 -13.01 5.32
N ALA A 94 5.26 -13.03 4.03
CA ALA A 94 5.00 -14.21 3.21
C ALA A 94 5.73 -15.43 3.74
N THR A 95 6.96 -15.24 4.19
CA THR A 95 7.73 -16.33 4.76
C THR A 95 7.04 -16.86 6.00
N GLU A 96 6.57 -15.97 6.87
CA GLU A 96 5.90 -16.39 8.10
C GLU A 96 4.58 -17.08 7.82
N ARG A 97 3.90 -16.68 6.74
CA ARG A 97 2.69 -17.36 6.35
C ARG A 97 2.93 -18.68 5.65
N GLY A 98 4.18 -18.95 5.29
CA GLY A 98 4.51 -20.21 4.65
C GLY A 98 4.12 -20.29 3.20
N VAL A 99 3.99 -19.14 2.53
CA VAL A 99 3.61 -19.14 1.11
C VAL A 99 4.83 -18.90 0.25
N ALA A 100 4.81 -19.48 -0.95
CA ALA A 100 5.93 -19.39 -1.85
C ALA A 100 5.93 -18.09 -2.63
N GLY A 101 4.78 -17.45 -2.77
CA GLY A 101 4.67 -16.21 -3.55
C GLY A 101 4.19 -15.07 -2.67
N VAL A 102 4.86 -13.93 -2.79
CA VAL A 102 4.43 -12.71 -2.10
C VAL A 102 3.27 -12.13 -2.90
N GLY A 103 2.10 -12.07 -2.28
CA GLY A 103 0.92 -11.55 -2.95
C GLY A 103 0.58 -10.15 -2.49
N THR A 104 -0.50 -9.60 -3.05
CA THR A 104 -0.92 -8.25 -2.67
C THR A 104 -1.33 -8.20 -1.21
N ILE A 105 -1.81 -9.31 -0.63
CA ILE A 105 -2.13 -9.34 0.79
C ILE A 105 -0.89 -9.07 1.62
N ASP A 106 0.24 -9.67 1.24
CA ASP A 106 1.48 -9.46 1.98
C ASP A 106 1.95 -8.01 1.85
N VAL A 107 1.77 -7.43 0.67
CA VAL A 107 2.13 -6.02 0.47
C VAL A 107 1.23 -5.13 1.31
N LEU A 108 -0.07 -5.43 1.34
CA LEU A 108 -0.99 -4.64 2.16
C LEU A 108 -0.60 -4.69 3.62
N MET A 109 -0.32 -5.88 4.14
CA MET A 109 0.05 -6.01 5.54
C MET A 109 1.37 -5.31 5.83
N ALA A 110 2.30 -5.34 4.87
CA ALA A 110 3.56 -4.63 5.00
C ALA A 110 3.33 -3.12 5.07
N VAL A 111 2.45 -2.59 4.22
CA VAL A 111 2.14 -1.17 4.24
C VAL A 111 1.51 -0.80 5.58
N MET A 112 0.64 -1.65 6.10
CA MET A 112 0.05 -1.42 7.41
C MET A 112 1.11 -1.36 8.50
N GLN A 113 2.11 -2.23 8.44
CA GLN A 113 3.17 -2.22 9.43
C GLN A 113 4.04 -0.98 9.32
N VAL A 114 4.37 -0.59 8.10
CA VAL A 114 5.28 0.53 7.90
C VAL A 114 4.64 1.84 8.30
N TYR A 115 3.37 2.04 7.95
CA TYR A 115 2.72 3.31 8.20
C TYR A 115 1.89 3.36 9.47
N GLY A 116 1.50 2.21 10.01
CA GLY A 116 0.81 2.16 11.30
C GLY A 116 -0.49 2.93 11.31
N THR A 117 -0.64 3.82 12.28
CA THR A 117 -1.90 4.53 12.46
C THR A 117 -2.23 5.47 11.31
N ILE A 118 -1.23 5.90 10.55
CA ILE A 118 -1.49 6.75 9.40
C ILE A 118 -2.34 5.99 8.38
N PHE A 119 -2.00 4.72 8.17
CA PHE A 119 -2.76 3.91 7.24
C PHE A 119 -4.18 3.66 7.76
N GLU A 120 -4.29 3.39 9.06
CA GLU A 120 -5.59 3.16 9.66
C GLU A 120 -6.49 4.39 9.53
N ARG A 121 -5.92 5.56 9.76
CA ARG A 121 -6.70 6.80 9.62
C ARG A 121 -7.16 7.01 8.19
N ALA A 122 -6.30 6.68 7.23
CA ALA A 122 -6.69 6.81 5.83
C ALA A 122 -7.84 5.88 5.49
N LEU A 123 -7.79 4.64 5.97
CA LEU A 123 -8.88 3.72 5.73
C LEU A 123 -10.18 4.23 6.33
N ARG A 124 -10.11 4.78 7.53
CA ARG A 124 -11.32 5.31 8.17
C ARG A 124 -11.89 6.48 7.40
N ALA A 125 -11.02 7.30 6.83
CA ALA A 125 -11.47 8.41 6.00
C ALA A 125 -12.20 7.91 4.75
N HIS A 126 -11.90 6.71 4.30
CA HIS A 126 -12.59 6.12 3.16
C HIS A 126 -13.74 5.21 3.57
N GLY A 127 -14.05 5.17 4.86
CA GLY A 127 -15.24 4.46 5.32
C GLY A 127 -15.02 3.03 5.76
N THR A 128 -13.79 2.62 5.95
CA THR A 128 -13.51 1.26 6.40
C THR A 128 -12.39 1.31 7.43
N ASP A 129 -11.87 0.14 7.81
CA ASP A 129 -10.73 0.08 8.72
C ASP A 129 -9.94 -1.19 8.42
N ALA A 130 -8.79 -1.33 9.09
CA ALA A 130 -7.89 -2.44 8.80
C ALA A 130 -8.56 -3.78 9.11
N ASP A 131 -9.29 -3.86 10.22
CA ASP A 131 -9.94 -5.11 10.59
C ASP A 131 -10.94 -5.53 9.53
N GLU A 132 -11.71 -4.57 9.02
CA GLU A 132 -12.71 -4.87 8.02
C GLU A 132 -12.07 -5.36 6.73
N VAL A 133 -10.98 -4.72 6.34
CA VAL A 133 -10.28 -5.13 5.13
C VAL A 133 -9.74 -6.55 5.29
N LEU A 134 -9.12 -6.83 6.44
CA LEU A 134 -8.53 -8.15 6.67
C LEU A 134 -9.60 -9.23 6.77
N GLU A 135 -10.74 -8.90 7.38
CA GLU A 135 -11.83 -9.86 7.45
C GLU A 135 -12.37 -10.19 6.07
N ARG A 136 -12.45 -9.18 5.23
CA ARG A 136 -12.93 -9.39 3.87
C ARG A 136 -11.99 -10.31 3.10
N LEU A 137 -10.70 -10.12 3.31
CA LEU A 137 -9.71 -10.93 2.62
C LEU A 137 -9.68 -12.36 3.14
N ALA A 138 -10.05 -12.56 4.38
CA ALA A 138 -10.07 -13.90 4.95
C ALA A 138 -11.33 -14.68 4.59
N ALA A 139 -12.36 -14.00 4.13
CA ALA A 139 -13.65 -14.64 3.88
C ALA A 139 -13.68 -15.54 2.61
#